data_ec1fd0745f6565f7df404a44a77b740e
#
_entry.id   ec1fd0745f6565f7df404a44a77b740e
#
_cell.length_a   1.000
_cell.length_b   1.000
_cell.length_c   1.000
_cell.angle_alpha   90.00
_cell.angle_beta   90.00
_cell.angle_gamma   90.00
#
_symmetry.space_group_name_H-M   'P 1'
#
loop_
_entity.id
_entity.type
_entity.pdbx_description
1 polymer ?
#
loop_
_entity_poly.entity_id
_entity_poly.type
_entity_poly.pdbx_seq_one_letter_code
_entity_poly.pdbx_strand_id
1 'polypeptide(L)'
;MILVIDNYDSFTYNLVHYVGDFGAEVEVRRNDDIDVRDALDLQPEKIIISPGPCTPKEAGISEALILASTVPVLGVCLGHQAIGSAFGGQVVKAPSIHHGKISSIQHDGTQIFEHIASPCKVVRYHSLVVAKDSLPEELLITATLEDNADVIMG
;
A
#
# COMPACT_ATOMS: atom_id res chain seq x y z
N MET A 1 17.64 -2.26 7.36
CA MET A 1 17.40 -2.14 5.90
C MET A 1 15.91 -2.23 5.62
N ILE A 2 15.39 -1.42 4.69
CA ILE A 2 13.98 -1.46 4.23
C ILE A 2 13.94 -2.12 2.85
N LEU A 3 13.15 -3.18 2.69
CA LEU A 3 12.93 -3.83 1.41
C LEU A 3 11.75 -3.15 0.69
N VAL A 4 11.96 -2.76 -0.56
CA VAL A 4 10.91 -2.21 -1.43
C VAL A 4 10.64 -3.22 -2.55
N ILE A 5 9.40 -3.69 -2.64
CA ILE A 5 8.94 -4.52 -3.76
C ILE A 5 8.40 -3.58 -4.83
N ASP A 6 9.07 -3.58 -5.97
CA ASP A 6 8.70 -2.77 -7.15
C ASP A 6 7.71 -3.53 -8.03
N ASN A 7 6.49 -3.04 -8.09
CA ASN A 7 5.43 -3.55 -8.96
C ASN A 7 5.45 -2.88 -10.36
N TYR A 8 6.62 -2.52 -10.87
CA TYR A 8 6.81 -1.90 -12.19
C TYR A 8 6.12 -0.54 -12.31
N ASP A 9 6.27 0.28 -11.26
CA ASP A 9 5.69 1.62 -11.21
C ASP A 9 6.75 2.71 -11.20
N SER A 10 6.50 3.78 -11.97
CA SER A 10 7.43 4.92 -12.04
C SER A 10 7.56 5.67 -10.71
N PHE A 11 6.59 5.54 -9.81
CA PHE A 11 6.61 6.18 -8.49
C PHE A 11 7.44 5.41 -7.45
N THR A 12 7.81 4.16 -7.71
CA THR A 12 8.59 3.33 -6.78
C THR A 12 9.85 4.06 -6.30
N TYR A 13 10.62 4.64 -7.21
CA TYR A 13 11.85 5.35 -6.85
C TYR A 13 11.61 6.66 -6.11
N ASN A 14 10.45 7.29 -6.22
CA ASN A 14 10.10 8.41 -5.36
C ASN A 14 9.95 7.95 -3.91
N LEU A 15 9.33 6.79 -3.66
CA LEU A 15 9.26 6.19 -2.33
C LEU A 15 10.66 5.86 -1.80
N VAL A 16 11.51 5.27 -2.64
CA VAL A 16 12.91 4.96 -2.29
C VAL A 16 13.65 6.22 -1.87
N HIS A 17 13.50 7.32 -2.62
CA HIS A 17 14.15 8.59 -2.28
C HIS A 17 13.62 9.16 -0.97
N TYR A 18 12.31 9.19 -0.74
CA TYR A 18 11.74 9.67 0.52
C TYR A 18 12.25 8.88 1.72
N VAL A 19 12.33 7.57 1.61
CA VAL A 19 12.85 6.72 2.68
C VAL A 19 14.35 6.91 2.87
N GLY A 20 15.10 7.04 1.78
CA GLY A 20 16.54 7.32 1.80
C GLY A 20 16.90 8.65 2.44
N ASP A 21 16.08 9.69 2.24
CA ASP A 21 16.25 11.02 2.85
C ASP A 21 16.20 10.97 4.39
N PHE A 22 15.53 9.96 4.97
CA PHE A 22 15.55 9.68 6.41
C PHE A 22 16.76 8.85 6.86
N GLY A 23 17.71 8.57 5.95
CA GLY A 23 18.93 7.83 6.26
C GLY A 23 18.77 6.32 6.34
N ALA A 24 17.64 5.76 5.87
CA ALA A 24 17.44 4.33 5.84
C ALA A 24 18.18 3.68 4.66
N GLU A 25 18.80 2.53 4.90
CA GLU A 25 19.30 1.66 3.84
C GLU A 25 18.10 1.02 3.13
N VAL A 26 18.06 1.09 1.80
CA VAL A 26 16.95 0.61 0.99
C VAL A 26 17.45 -0.41 -0.03
N GLU A 27 16.82 -1.57 -0.06
CA GLU A 27 16.99 -2.59 -1.10
C GLU A 27 15.72 -2.65 -1.96
N VAL A 28 15.86 -2.60 -3.28
CA VAL A 28 14.74 -2.66 -4.23
C VAL A 28 14.79 -3.96 -4.99
N ARG A 29 13.68 -4.70 -5.00
CA ARG A 29 13.49 -5.91 -5.79
C ARG A 29 12.19 -5.84 -6.57
N ARG A 30 12.19 -6.29 -7.82
CA ARG A 30 10.96 -6.45 -8.59
C ARG A 30 10.13 -7.60 -8.05
N ASN A 31 8.84 -7.51 -8.21
CA ASN A 31 7.86 -8.45 -7.67
C ASN A 31 7.96 -9.87 -8.28
N ASP A 32 8.71 -10.03 -9.36
CA ASP A 32 8.94 -11.29 -10.09
C ASP A 32 10.43 -11.69 -10.16
N ASP A 33 11.34 -10.87 -9.65
CA ASP A 33 12.79 -11.13 -9.64
C ASP A 33 13.27 -11.85 -8.36
N ILE A 34 12.39 -11.98 -7.36
CA ILE A 34 12.70 -12.58 -6.06
C ILE A 34 11.52 -13.41 -5.58
N ASP A 35 11.75 -14.48 -4.89
CA ASP A 35 10.69 -15.21 -4.22
C ASP A 35 10.51 -14.77 -2.76
N VAL A 36 9.43 -15.25 -2.11
CA VAL A 36 9.08 -14.85 -0.73
C VAL A 36 10.17 -15.24 0.26
N ARG A 37 10.76 -16.42 0.09
CA ARG A 37 11.81 -16.89 0.99
C ARG A 37 13.06 -16.03 0.89
N ASP A 38 13.52 -15.81 -0.35
CA ASP A 38 14.70 -14.98 -0.59
C ASP A 38 14.49 -13.54 -0.11
N ALA A 39 13.27 -12.99 -0.26
CA ALA A 39 12.92 -11.68 0.26
C ALA A 39 13.00 -11.60 1.80
N LEU A 40 12.56 -12.64 2.49
CA LEU A 40 12.64 -12.72 3.96
C LEU A 40 14.07 -13.06 4.44
N ASP A 41 14.83 -13.83 3.68
CA ASP A 41 16.25 -14.15 3.98
C ASP A 41 17.17 -12.91 3.92
N LEU A 42 16.74 -11.82 3.25
CA LEU A 42 17.39 -10.50 3.34
C LEU A 42 17.25 -9.86 4.73
N GLN A 43 16.42 -10.40 5.60
CA GLN A 43 16.16 -9.89 6.96
C GLN A 43 15.78 -8.40 7.00
N PRO A 44 14.77 -7.96 6.21
CA PRO A 44 14.35 -6.58 6.25
C PRO A 44 13.75 -6.22 7.61
N GLU A 45 13.98 -4.99 8.05
CA GLU A 45 13.31 -4.44 9.25
C GLU A 45 11.88 -4.00 8.95
N LYS A 46 11.64 -3.58 7.70
CA LYS A 46 10.33 -3.16 7.18
C LYS A 46 10.25 -3.47 5.68
N ILE A 47 9.03 -3.60 5.19
CA ILE A 47 8.76 -3.84 3.78
C ILE A 47 7.84 -2.75 3.24
N ILE A 48 8.10 -2.28 2.03
CA ILE A 48 7.19 -1.41 1.28
C ILE A 48 6.77 -2.13 0.01
N ILE A 49 5.46 -2.24 -0.21
CA ILE A 49 4.89 -2.73 -1.47
C ILE A 49 4.46 -1.52 -2.29
N SER A 50 5.08 -1.32 -3.43
CA SER A 50 4.89 -0.12 -4.27
C SER A 50 3.53 -0.07 -4.96
N PRO A 51 3.13 1.10 -5.49
CA PRO A 51 2.14 1.18 -6.56
C PRO A 51 2.50 0.24 -7.72
N GLY A 52 1.52 0.00 -8.59
CA GLY A 52 1.72 -0.81 -9.79
C GLY A 52 0.49 -0.85 -10.67
N PRO A 53 0.62 -1.40 -11.89
CA PRO A 53 -0.51 -1.60 -12.80
C PRO A 53 -1.37 -2.81 -12.39
N CYS A 54 -2.50 -2.95 -13.05
CA CYS A 54 -3.41 -4.09 -12.94
C CYS A 54 -4.04 -4.27 -11.55
N THR A 55 -4.10 -5.50 -11.06
CA THR A 55 -4.68 -5.86 -9.77
C THR A 55 -3.67 -6.56 -8.88
N PRO A 56 -3.93 -6.75 -7.58
CA PRO A 56 -3.04 -7.50 -6.70
C PRO A 56 -2.69 -8.91 -7.19
N LYS A 57 -3.57 -9.53 -7.97
CA LYS A 57 -3.33 -10.88 -8.52
C LYS A 57 -2.17 -10.95 -9.51
N GLU A 58 -1.85 -9.83 -10.15
CA GLU A 58 -0.72 -9.70 -11.07
C GLU A 58 0.52 -9.07 -10.41
N ALA A 59 0.47 -8.82 -9.09
CA ALA A 59 1.57 -8.19 -8.34
C ALA A 59 2.66 -9.17 -7.85
N GLY A 60 2.89 -10.27 -8.58
CA GLY A 60 3.94 -11.24 -8.26
C GLY A 60 3.86 -11.76 -6.83
N ILE A 61 4.97 -11.65 -6.08
CA ILE A 61 5.06 -12.15 -4.70
C ILE A 61 4.31 -11.30 -3.67
N SER A 62 3.74 -10.14 -4.04
CA SER A 62 3.30 -9.12 -3.07
C SER A 62 2.30 -9.67 -2.04
N GLU A 63 1.22 -10.36 -2.47
CA GLU A 63 0.24 -10.92 -1.52
C GLU A 63 0.86 -12.01 -0.62
N ALA A 64 1.66 -12.90 -1.20
CA ALA A 64 2.29 -13.98 -0.44
C ALA A 64 3.34 -13.45 0.56
N LEU A 65 4.09 -12.42 0.18
CA LEU A 65 5.06 -11.77 1.05
C LEU A 65 4.36 -11.04 2.21
N ILE A 66 3.24 -10.36 1.97
CA ILE A 66 2.42 -9.72 3.02
C ILE A 66 2.01 -10.75 4.08
N LEU A 67 1.48 -11.91 3.65
CA LEU A 67 1.04 -12.96 4.56
C LEU A 67 2.17 -13.66 5.32
N ALA A 68 3.35 -13.77 4.69
CA ALA A 68 4.51 -14.43 5.31
C ALA A 68 5.35 -13.49 6.18
N SER A 69 5.17 -12.19 6.06
CA SER A 69 5.97 -11.19 6.76
C SER A 69 5.70 -11.18 8.26
N THR A 70 6.77 -11.12 9.04
CA THR A 70 6.73 -10.90 10.50
C THR A 70 7.16 -9.49 10.89
N VAL A 71 7.49 -8.66 9.90
CA VAL A 71 7.88 -7.25 10.09
C VAL A 71 6.80 -6.32 9.51
N PRO A 72 6.76 -5.04 9.91
CA PRO A 72 5.77 -4.10 9.38
C PRO A 72 5.84 -3.97 7.85
N VAL A 73 4.68 -3.98 7.21
CA VAL A 73 4.51 -3.80 5.76
C VAL A 73 3.69 -2.54 5.49
N LEU A 74 4.23 -1.64 4.66
CA LEU A 74 3.50 -0.49 4.13
C LEU A 74 3.09 -0.79 2.68
N GLY A 75 1.79 -0.81 2.40
CA GLY A 75 1.26 -0.90 1.04
C GLY A 75 0.86 0.46 0.50
N VAL A 76 1.36 0.82 -0.69
CA VAL A 76 1.02 2.08 -1.36
C VAL A 76 0.24 1.79 -2.64
N CYS A 77 -0.97 2.32 -2.78
CA CYS A 77 -1.87 2.14 -3.93
C CYS A 77 -2.14 0.65 -4.21
N LEU A 78 -1.51 0.06 -5.24
CA LEU A 78 -1.60 -1.40 -5.48
C LEU A 78 -1.18 -2.20 -4.25
N GLY A 79 -0.14 -1.77 -3.54
CA GLY A 79 0.30 -2.42 -2.29
C GLY A 79 -0.76 -2.38 -1.19
N HIS A 80 -1.49 -1.27 -1.04
CA HIS A 80 -2.64 -1.18 -0.13
C HIS A 80 -3.76 -2.16 -0.54
N GLN A 81 -4.07 -2.24 -1.84
CA GLN A 81 -5.05 -3.21 -2.36
C GLN A 81 -4.57 -4.65 -2.15
N ALA A 82 -3.26 -4.92 -2.29
CA ALA A 82 -2.67 -6.22 -2.05
C ALA A 82 -2.80 -6.65 -0.57
N ILE A 83 -2.68 -5.73 0.38
CA ILE A 83 -2.97 -6.01 1.80
C ILE A 83 -4.43 -6.43 1.95
N GLY A 84 -5.38 -5.63 1.45
CA GLY A 84 -6.79 -5.98 1.51
C GLY A 84 -7.10 -7.34 0.90
N SER A 85 -6.55 -7.61 -0.28
CA SER A 85 -6.75 -8.88 -1.01
C SER A 85 -6.08 -10.07 -0.33
N ALA A 86 -4.87 -9.92 0.21
CA ALA A 86 -4.13 -10.98 0.89
C ALA A 86 -4.90 -11.53 2.10
N PHE A 87 -5.59 -10.67 2.83
CA PHE A 87 -6.43 -11.05 3.97
C PHE A 87 -7.87 -11.44 3.59
N GLY A 88 -8.19 -11.53 2.30
CA GLY A 88 -9.48 -12.03 1.80
C GLY A 88 -10.50 -10.96 1.42
N GLY A 89 -10.15 -9.67 1.52
CA GLY A 89 -10.97 -8.57 1.02
C GLY A 89 -11.06 -8.55 -0.51
N GLN A 90 -12.11 -7.97 -1.04
CA GLN A 90 -12.32 -7.84 -2.47
C GLN A 90 -11.82 -6.48 -2.98
N VAL A 91 -11.08 -6.51 -4.08
CA VAL A 91 -10.65 -5.31 -4.81
C VAL A 91 -11.61 -5.10 -5.98
N VAL A 92 -12.28 -3.96 -5.98
CA VAL A 92 -13.34 -3.61 -6.93
C VAL A 92 -13.06 -2.28 -7.61
N LYS A 93 -13.80 -1.98 -8.68
CA LYS A 93 -13.73 -0.66 -9.32
C LYS A 93 -14.19 0.43 -8.35
N ALA A 94 -13.41 1.50 -8.26
CA ALA A 94 -13.79 2.68 -7.51
C ALA A 94 -15.10 3.30 -8.08
N PRO A 95 -15.93 3.95 -7.25
CA PRO A 95 -17.12 4.67 -7.73
C PRO A 95 -16.81 5.72 -8.80
N SER A 96 -15.60 6.25 -8.78
CA SER A 96 -15.10 7.20 -9.79
C SER A 96 -13.61 7.00 -10.01
N ILE A 97 -13.15 7.22 -11.25
CA ILE A 97 -11.73 7.12 -11.63
C ILE A 97 -11.06 8.47 -11.36
N HIS A 98 -9.92 8.42 -10.67
CA HIS A 98 -9.14 9.60 -10.35
C HIS A 98 -7.70 9.45 -10.84
N HIS A 99 -7.26 10.44 -11.63
CA HIS A 99 -5.89 10.57 -12.08
C HIS A 99 -5.38 11.98 -11.77
N GLY A 100 -4.49 12.11 -10.78
CA GLY A 100 -3.90 13.39 -10.40
C GLY A 100 -4.88 14.38 -9.77
N LYS A 101 -6.00 13.91 -9.22
CA LYS A 101 -7.00 14.77 -8.55
C LYS A 101 -6.76 14.79 -7.07
N ILE A 102 -6.84 16.00 -6.50
CA ILE A 102 -6.77 16.20 -5.05
C ILE A 102 -8.12 15.81 -4.44
N SER A 103 -8.07 15.03 -3.37
CA SER A 103 -9.21 14.71 -2.51
C SER A 103 -8.85 14.92 -1.06
N SER A 104 -9.86 15.15 -0.24
CA SER A 104 -9.72 15.23 1.22
C SER A 104 -9.98 13.86 1.83
N ILE A 105 -9.13 13.44 2.75
CA ILE A 105 -9.34 12.22 3.54
C ILE A 105 -9.48 12.55 5.01
N GLN A 106 -10.34 11.79 5.71
CA GLN A 106 -10.40 11.77 7.16
C GLN A 106 -9.65 10.54 7.66
N HIS A 107 -8.90 10.68 8.74
CA HIS A 107 -8.17 9.59 9.37
C HIS A 107 -8.25 9.68 10.90
N ASP A 108 -7.96 8.59 11.56
CA ASP A 108 -8.04 8.47 13.02
C ASP A 108 -6.83 9.03 13.78
N GLY A 109 -5.80 9.48 13.07
CA GLY A 109 -4.56 10.04 13.64
C GLY A 109 -3.60 9.01 14.21
N THR A 110 -3.80 7.72 13.93
CA THR A 110 -2.93 6.66 14.43
C THR A 110 -1.88 6.22 13.41
N GLN A 111 -0.83 5.56 13.86
CA GLN A 111 0.23 4.95 13.04
C GLN A 111 0.82 5.91 11.99
N ILE A 112 0.63 5.63 10.69
CA ILE A 112 1.17 6.46 9.59
C ILE A 112 0.53 7.86 9.52
N PHE A 113 -0.59 8.07 10.20
CA PHE A 113 -1.30 9.35 10.27
C PHE A 113 -0.98 10.14 11.55
N GLU A 114 -0.09 9.62 12.41
CA GLU A 114 0.32 10.31 13.63
C GLU A 114 0.97 11.66 13.28
N HIS A 115 0.54 12.71 13.99
CA HIS A 115 0.97 14.12 13.76
C HIS A 115 0.52 14.75 12.42
N ILE A 116 -0.33 14.06 11.64
CA ILE A 116 -0.94 14.63 10.42
C ILE A 116 -2.31 15.21 10.79
N ALA A 117 -2.60 16.41 10.32
CA ALA A 117 -3.91 17.02 10.54
C ALA A 117 -5.01 16.26 9.77
N SER A 118 -6.16 16.02 10.41
CA SER A 118 -7.34 15.45 9.79
C SER A 118 -8.46 16.50 9.72
N PRO A 119 -9.08 16.74 8.54
CA PRO A 119 -8.80 16.10 7.26
C PRO A 119 -7.50 16.59 6.63
N CYS A 120 -6.88 15.74 5.80
CA CYS A 120 -5.74 16.12 4.99
C CYS A 120 -5.99 15.90 3.49
N LYS A 121 -5.23 16.63 2.65
CA LYS A 121 -5.36 16.56 1.20
C LYS A 121 -4.34 15.56 0.64
N VAL A 122 -4.83 14.67 -0.23
CA VAL A 122 -4.01 13.67 -0.93
C VAL A 122 -4.27 13.72 -2.42
N VAL A 123 -3.27 13.33 -3.21
CA VAL A 123 -3.43 13.17 -4.66
C VAL A 123 -3.77 11.72 -4.97
N ARG A 124 -4.82 11.48 -5.75
CA ARG A 124 -5.31 10.14 -6.09
C ARG A 124 -4.98 9.78 -7.52
N TYR A 125 -4.50 8.53 -7.69
CA TYR A 125 -4.16 7.94 -9.00
C TYR A 125 -4.73 6.52 -9.15
N HIS A 126 -5.85 6.21 -8.50
CA HIS A 126 -6.39 4.85 -8.49
C HIS A 126 -7.77 4.75 -9.14
N SER A 127 -8.02 3.60 -9.76
CA SER A 127 -9.31 3.19 -10.33
C SER A 127 -9.93 2.00 -9.59
N LEU A 128 -9.19 1.41 -8.64
CA LEU A 128 -9.62 0.30 -7.80
C LEU A 128 -9.59 0.69 -6.33
N VAL A 129 -10.44 0.04 -5.54
CA VAL A 129 -10.53 0.19 -4.08
C VAL A 129 -10.76 -1.16 -3.42
N VAL A 130 -10.39 -1.29 -2.15
CA VAL A 130 -10.82 -2.42 -1.32
C VAL A 130 -12.28 -2.18 -0.93
N ALA A 131 -13.16 -3.14 -1.21
CA ALA A 131 -14.57 -3.05 -0.88
C ALA A 131 -14.78 -3.16 0.63
N LYS A 132 -15.39 -2.15 1.22
CA LYS A 132 -15.62 -2.04 2.67
C LYS A 132 -16.41 -3.23 3.23
N ASP A 133 -17.43 -3.68 2.49
CA ASP A 133 -18.31 -4.78 2.90
C ASP A 133 -17.61 -6.15 2.95
N SER A 134 -16.44 -6.25 2.32
CA SER A 134 -15.63 -7.48 2.29
C SER A 134 -14.38 -7.39 3.17
N LEU A 135 -14.19 -6.29 3.90
CA LEU A 135 -13.00 -6.11 4.72
C LEU A 135 -12.99 -7.15 5.86
N PRO A 136 -11.93 -7.96 5.99
CA PRO A 136 -11.83 -8.94 7.05
C PRO A 136 -11.56 -8.28 8.41
N GLU A 137 -11.89 -8.99 9.50
CA GLU A 137 -11.78 -8.48 10.87
C GLU A 137 -10.34 -8.17 11.31
N GLU A 138 -9.35 -8.75 10.63
CA GLU A 138 -7.92 -8.53 10.88
C GLU A 138 -7.45 -7.14 10.44
N LEU A 139 -8.21 -6.45 9.60
CA LEU A 139 -7.87 -5.13 9.07
C LEU A 139 -8.78 -4.05 9.65
N LEU A 140 -8.18 -2.96 10.11
CA LEU A 140 -8.89 -1.78 10.59
C LEU A 140 -8.83 -0.68 9.54
N ILE A 141 -9.95 0.01 9.33
CA ILE A 141 -9.98 1.21 8.49
C ILE A 141 -9.48 2.38 9.33
N THR A 142 -8.37 2.97 8.93
CA THR A 142 -7.76 4.14 9.60
C THR A 142 -7.98 5.44 8.83
N ALA A 143 -8.31 5.36 7.53
CA ALA A 143 -8.63 6.52 6.71
C ALA A 143 -9.68 6.21 5.63
N THR A 144 -10.53 7.22 5.36
CA THR A 144 -11.53 7.18 4.28
C THR A 144 -11.58 8.51 3.55
N LEU A 145 -12.24 8.56 2.38
CA LEU A 145 -12.58 9.86 1.79
C LEU A 145 -13.51 10.65 2.71
N GLU A 146 -13.31 11.95 2.77
CA GLU A 146 -14.14 12.86 3.57
C GLU A 146 -15.59 12.92 3.05
N ASP A 147 -15.77 12.90 1.74
CA ASP A 147 -17.06 12.97 1.06
C ASP A 147 -17.70 11.59 0.78
N ASN A 148 -16.98 10.50 1.02
CA ASN A 148 -17.48 9.14 0.85
C ASN A 148 -16.74 8.14 1.74
N ALA A 149 -17.29 7.88 2.93
CA ALA A 149 -16.71 6.97 3.92
C ALA A 149 -16.69 5.48 3.51
N ASP A 150 -17.25 5.12 2.36
CA ASP A 150 -17.16 3.75 1.82
C ASP A 150 -15.91 3.54 0.97
N VAL A 151 -15.18 4.62 0.66
CA VAL A 151 -13.89 4.54 -0.03
C VAL A 151 -12.76 4.53 0.99
N ILE A 152 -12.19 3.36 1.21
CA ILE A 152 -11.06 3.14 2.13
C ILE A 152 -9.80 3.76 1.51
N MET A 153 -9.06 4.52 2.31
CA MET A 153 -7.83 5.20 1.92
C MET A 153 -6.62 4.81 2.80
N GLY A 154 -6.88 4.14 3.92
CA GLY A 154 -5.88 3.60 4.82
C GLY A 154 -6.45 2.67 5.86
#